data_e2ef11f6204a446d5d88cc8a597ea286
#
_entry.id   e2ef11f6204a446d5d88cc8a597ea286
#
_cell.length_a   1.000
_cell.length_b   1.000
_cell.length_c   1.000
_cell.angle_alpha   90.00
_cell.angle_beta   90.00
_cell.angle_gamma   90.00
#
_symmetry.space_group_name_H-M   'P 1'
#
loop_
_entity.id
_entity.type
_entity.pdbx_description
1 polymer ?
#
loop_
_entity_poly.entity_id
_entity_poly.type
_entity_poly.pdbx_seq_one_letter_code
_entity_poly.pdbx_strand_id
1 'polypeptide(L)'
;AKAAGVSIIVAINKMDKPAANPDLVKQQLTEYELVPEEWGGDVPCIPVSAHTKMGIDDLLEMILLVAEMKELKANPDRAAKGTVIEARLDKGRGPVATVLVQNGTLHTGDIVVAGTTVGRIRAMMNERGERVKSAGPSVPVEVTGLNEVPVGGDTFNAVSDERLARELVEQRLTEQKEEMFNSQTKVTLDNLFEQMKEGEMKELKVIVKADVQGSVEAVRQSLEKLSNDEVRVHVIHGAVGAISESDVMLANASNAIIVGFNVRPDPVAEENAKRDGVDMRLYRIIYDCIEEIESAMKGM
;
A
#
# COMPACT_ATOMS: atom_id res chain seq x y z
N ALA A 1 13.58 4.88 -3.18
CA ALA A 1 13.94 6.04 -4.01
C ALA A 1 15.20 5.75 -4.83
N LYS A 2 16.37 5.42 -4.25
CA LYS A 2 17.61 5.12 -4.99
C LYS A 2 17.44 4.02 -6.06
N ALA A 3 16.83 2.89 -5.70
CA ALA A 3 16.58 1.80 -6.64
C ALA A 3 15.70 2.21 -7.84
N ALA A 4 14.85 3.22 -7.68
CA ALA A 4 14.01 3.78 -8.74
C ALA A 4 14.71 4.88 -9.56
N GLY A 5 15.93 5.30 -9.18
CA GLY A 5 16.70 6.33 -9.88
C GLY A 5 16.05 7.72 -9.86
N VAL A 6 15.17 8.01 -8.90
CA VAL A 6 14.51 9.31 -8.75
C VAL A 6 15.37 10.29 -7.96
N SER A 7 15.19 11.60 -8.22
CA SER A 7 15.85 12.64 -7.44
C SER A 7 15.32 12.65 -6.01
N ILE A 8 16.22 12.83 -5.05
CA ILE A 8 15.90 12.83 -3.63
C ILE A 8 16.16 14.22 -3.07
N ILE A 9 15.17 14.79 -2.40
CA ILE A 9 15.27 16.00 -1.59
C ILE A 9 14.88 15.63 -0.18
N VAL A 10 15.67 16.04 0.80
CA VAL A 10 15.42 15.73 2.22
C VAL A 10 14.89 16.97 2.93
N ALA A 11 13.68 16.88 3.46
CA ALA A 11 13.10 17.88 4.35
C ALA A 11 13.31 17.46 5.81
N ILE A 12 14.22 18.13 6.52
CA ILE A 12 14.50 17.88 7.94
C ILE A 12 13.44 18.60 8.76
N ASN A 13 12.39 17.90 9.16
CA ASN A 13 11.23 18.50 9.81
C ASN A 13 11.38 18.63 11.34
N LYS A 14 10.44 19.36 11.95
CA LYS A 14 10.35 19.62 13.40
C LYS A 14 11.49 20.51 13.94
N MET A 15 11.98 21.44 13.13
CA MET A 15 13.03 22.38 13.53
C MET A 15 12.60 23.39 14.61
N ASP A 16 11.30 23.45 14.89
CA ASP A 16 10.72 24.22 16.00
C ASP A 16 10.96 23.60 17.38
N LYS A 17 11.40 22.34 17.45
CA LYS A 17 11.67 21.68 18.72
C LYS A 17 13.04 22.03 19.27
N PRO A 18 13.17 22.29 20.62
CA PRO A 18 14.47 22.65 21.23
C PRO A 18 15.55 21.57 21.08
N ALA A 19 15.15 20.31 20.92
CA ALA A 19 16.06 19.17 20.73
C ALA A 19 16.37 18.89 19.25
N ALA A 20 15.96 19.75 18.31
CA ALA A 20 16.22 19.55 16.90
C ALA A 20 17.73 19.64 16.62
N ASN A 21 18.25 18.62 15.94
CA ASN A 21 19.66 18.56 15.54
C ASN A 21 19.75 18.13 14.07
N PRO A 22 19.79 19.10 13.14
CA PRO A 22 19.85 18.81 11.72
C PRO A 22 21.18 18.13 11.32
N ASP A 23 22.28 18.44 12.00
CA ASP A 23 23.59 17.85 11.65
C ASP A 23 23.64 16.36 11.98
N LEU A 24 23.02 15.93 13.08
CA LEU A 24 22.88 14.52 13.41
C LEU A 24 22.06 13.78 12.35
N VAL A 25 20.97 14.37 11.87
CA VAL A 25 20.15 13.80 10.80
C VAL A 25 20.95 13.67 9.50
N LYS A 26 21.70 14.74 9.13
CA LYS A 26 22.58 14.71 7.95
C LYS A 26 23.66 13.63 8.07
N GLN A 27 24.23 13.42 9.26
CA GLN A 27 25.20 12.35 9.51
C GLN A 27 24.57 10.96 9.33
N GLN A 28 23.38 10.75 9.89
CA GLN A 28 22.64 9.49 9.71
C GLN A 28 22.30 9.20 8.25
N LEU A 29 21.96 10.23 7.46
CA LEU A 29 21.70 10.09 6.02
C LEU A 29 22.92 9.57 5.25
N THR A 30 24.14 9.90 5.66
CA THR A 30 25.36 9.40 5.01
C THR A 30 25.54 7.89 5.16
N GLU A 31 25.00 7.28 6.21
CA GLU A 31 24.99 5.82 6.40
C GLU A 31 24.17 5.10 5.31
N TYR A 32 23.17 5.82 4.74
CA TYR A 32 22.36 5.37 3.60
C TYR A 32 22.88 5.88 2.26
N GLU A 33 24.14 6.36 2.23
CA GLU A 33 24.78 6.95 1.04
C GLU A 33 24.02 8.18 0.47
N LEU A 34 23.29 8.90 1.30
CA LEU A 34 22.66 10.18 0.99
C LEU A 34 23.54 11.29 1.54
N VAL A 35 24.48 11.76 0.72
CA VAL A 35 25.42 12.78 1.13
C VAL A 35 24.83 14.18 0.86
N PRO A 36 24.68 15.05 1.88
CA PRO A 36 24.20 16.41 1.71
C PRO A 36 25.06 17.24 0.74
N GLU A 37 24.44 18.14 -0.01
CA GLU A 37 25.18 19.08 -0.90
C GLU A 37 26.24 19.90 -0.15
N GLU A 38 25.94 20.34 1.08
CA GLU A 38 26.88 21.07 1.95
C GLU A 38 28.17 20.28 2.24
N TRP A 39 28.11 18.96 2.15
CA TRP A 39 29.25 18.05 2.37
C TRP A 39 29.83 17.49 1.07
N GLY A 40 29.47 18.11 -0.07
CA GLY A 40 29.97 17.73 -1.39
C GLY A 40 29.21 16.60 -2.06
N GLY A 41 28.03 16.27 -1.59
CA GLY A 41 27.12 15.32 -2.21
C GLY A 41 26.14 15.95 -3.22
N ASP A 42 25.08 15.23 -3.53
CA ASP A 42 24.06 15.59 -4.52
C ASP A 42 22.63 15.65 -3.94
N VAL A 43 22.51 15.54 -2.61
CA VAL A 43 21.19 15.51 -1.94
C VAL A 43 20.93 16.86 -1.24
N PRO A 44 19.97 17.67 -1.74
CA PRO A 44 19.53 18.87 -1.04
C PRO A 44 18.87 18.50 0.30
N CYS A 45 19.33 19.11 1.39
CA CYS A 45 18.79 18.92 2.73
C CYS A 45 18.27 20.26 3.27
N ILE A 46 16.95 20.39 3.42
CA ILE A 46 16.30 21.64 3.79
C ILE A 46 15.69 21.51 5.19
N PRO A 47 16.14 22.31 6.17
CA PRO A 47 15.53 22.35 7.49
C PRO A 47 14.16 23.05 7.42
N VAL A 48 13.11 22.36 7.90
CA VAL A 48 11.73 22.86 7.85
C VAL A 48 11.01 22.67 9.17
N SER A 49 9.95 23.42 9.38
CA SER A 49 8.95 23.14 10.41
C SER A 49 7.55 23.26 9.82
N ALA A 50 6.87 22.15 9.72
CA ALA A 50 5.47 22.12 9.26
C ALA A 50 4.54 22.91 10.20
N HIS A 51 4.87 22.98 11.49
CA HIS A 51 4.09 23.67 12.50
C HIS A 51 4.20 25.20 12.37
N THR A 52 5.43 25.72 12.24
CA THR A 52 5.69 27.18 12.11
C THR A 52 5.74 27.66 10.67
N LYS A 53 5.70 26.73 9.69
CA LYS A 53 5.89 26.97 8.25
C LYS A 53 7.29 27.48 7.87
N MET A 54 8.25 27.42 8.77
CA MET A 54 9.65 27.79 8.49
C MET A 54 10.24 26.87 7.41
N GLY A 55 10.95 27.43 6.44
CA GLY A 55 11.67 26.71 5.38
C GLY A 55 10.78 26.02 4.34
N ILE A 56 9.45 26.21 4.39
CA ILE A 56 8.53 25.61 3.40
C ILE A 56 8.70 26.24 2.03
N ASP A 57 8.89 27.55 1.96
CA ASP A 57 9.08 28.24 0.69
C ASP A 57 10.41 27.83 0.04
N ASP A 58 11.48 27.70 0.82
CA ASP A 58 12.79 27.21 0.36
C ASP A 58 12.69 25.76 -0.18
N LEU A 59 11.91 24.92 0.51
CA LEU A 59 11.64 23.55 0.06
C LEU A 59 10.90 23.53 -1.29
N LEU A 60 9.89 24.37 -1.45
CA LEU A 60 9.13 24.48 -2.70
C LEU A 60 10.01 25.00 -3.85
N GLU A 61 10.84 26.01 -3.60
CA GLU A 61 11.80 26.52 -4.59
C GLU A 61 12.80 25.44 -5.01
N MET A 62 13.31 24.65 -4.05
CA MET A 62 14.23 23.55 -4.36
C MET A 62 13.55 22.46 -5.19
N ILE A 63 12.29 22.12 -4.91
CA ILE A 63 11.52 21.16 -5.72
C ILE A 63 11.38 21.65 -7.16
N LEU A 64 11.06 22.93 -7.36
CA LEU A 64 10.95 23.53 -8.68
C LEU A 64 12.30 23.52 -9.42
N LEU A 65 13.38 23.88 -8.74
CA LEU A 65 14.73 23.89 -9.31
C LEU A 65 15.16 22.50 -9.78
N VAL A 66 14.98 21.47 -8.92
CA VAL A 66 15.31 20.08 -9.27
C VAL A 66 14.43 19.56 -10.42
N ALA A 67 13.15 19.93 -10.46
CA ALA A 67 12.26 19.55 -11.54
C ALA A 67 12.67 20.20 -12.87
N GLU A 68 13.09 21.47 -12.85
CA GLU A 68 13.59 22.18 -14.03
C GLU A 68 14.89 21.57 -14.57
N MET A 69 15.84 21.28 -13.68
CA MET A 69 17.10 20.63 -14.04
C MET A 69 16.89 19.25 -14.68
N LYS A 70 15.83 18.53 -14.31
CA LYS A 70 15.48 17.20 -14.86
C LYS A 70 14.76 17.28 -16.21
N GLU A 71 14.34 18.46 -16.66
CA GLU A 71 13.57 18.63 -17.90
C GLU A 71 12.44 17.60 -18.06
N LEU A 72 11.63 17.40 -17.02
CA LEU A 72 10.57 16.40 -17.01
C LEU A 72 9.55 16.68 -18.12
N LYS A 73 9.35 15.71 -18.99
CA LYS A 73 8.46 15.83 -20.18
C LYS A 73 7.45 14.68 -20.20
N ALA A 74 6.22 14.98 -20.62
CA ALA A 74 5.18 14.00 -20.86
C ALA A 74 4.38 14.37 -22.10
N ASN A 75 3.84 13.37 -22.80
CA ASN A 75 2.99 13.60 -23.97
C ASN A 75 1.51 13.45 -23.54
N PRO A 76 0.70 14.53 -23.56
CA PRO A 76 -0.73 14.45 -23.24
C PRO A 76 -1.57 13.76 -24.32
N ASP A 77 -1.10 13.76 -25.57
CA ASP A 77 -1.87 13.31 -26.76
C ASP A 77 -1.73 11.80 -27.01
N ARG A 78 -1.88 11.00 -25.96
CA ARG A 78 -1.87 9.53 -26.05
C ARG A 78 -2.78 8.90 -24.99
N ALA A 79 -3.02 7.59 -25.10
CA ALA A 79 -3.72 6.83 -24.07
C ALA A 79 -3.02 6.98 -22.70
N ALA A 80 -3.81 7.18 -21.66
CA ALA A 80 -3.29 7.42 -20.32
C ALA A 80 -2.49 6.22 -19.80
N LYS A 81 -1.38 6.53 -19.16
CA LYS A 81 -0.56 5.60 -18.37
C LYS A 81 -0.17 6.29 -17.06
N GLY A 82 -0.16 5.53 -15.99
CA GLY A 82 0.23 6.06 -14.69
C GLY A 82 0.29 4.98 -13.63
N THR A 83 0.20 5.42 -12.38
CA THR A 83 0.34 4.53 -11.22
C THR A 83 -0.85 4.72 -10.27
N VAL A 84 -1.28 3.62 -9.68
CA VAL A 84 -2.25 3.61 -8.57
C VAL A 84 -1.53 4.05 -7.30
N ILE A 85 -1.97 5.16 -6.71
CA ILE A 85 -1.40 5.66 -5.45
C ILE A 85 -2.01 4.91 -4.28
N GLU A 86 -3.35 4.80 -4.28
CA GLU A 86 -4.11 4.20 -3.21
C GLU A 86 -5.43 3.64 -3.75
N ALA A 87 -5.94 2.61 -3.12
CA ALA A 87 -7.25 2.08 -3.47
C ALA A 87 -8.01 1.58 -2.24
N ARG A 88 -9.35 1.72 -2.30
CA ARG A 88 -10.25 1.32 -1.22
C ARG A 88 -11.57 0.81 -1.77
N LEU A 89 -12.30 0.10 -0.93
CA LEU A 89 -13.67 -0.32 -1.22
C LEU A 89 -14.65 0.62 -0.52
N ASP A 90 -15.38 1.41 -1.29
CA ASP A 90 -16.42 2.29 -0.79
C ASP A 90 -17.77 1.58 -0.80
N LYS A 91 -18.54 1.65 0.30
CA LYS A 91 -19.83 0.95 0.45
C LYS A 91 -20.89 1.38 -0.58
N GLY A 92 -20.81 2.61 -1.09
CA GLY A 92 -21.79 3.15 -2.05
C GLY A 92 -21.31 3.18 -3.49
N ARG A 93 -20.00 3.40 -3.69
CA ARG A 93 -19.38 3.61 -5.00
C ARG A 93 -18.64 2.39 -5.54
N GLY A 94 -18.44 1.35 -4.70
CA GLY A 94 -17.65 0.16 -5.03
C GLY A 94 -16.15 0.45 -4.97
N PRO A 95 -15.34 -0.24 -5.81
CA PRO A 95 -13.91 0.02 -5.88
C PRO A 95 -13.61 1.46 -6.30
N VAL A 96 -12.79 2.14 -5.51
CA VAL A 96 -12.34 3.51 -5.72
C VAL A 96 -10.82 3.52 -5.64
N ALA A 97 -10.16 4.10 -6.64
CA ALA A 97 -8.72 4.21 -6.67
C ALA A 97 -8.29 5.66 -6.92
N THR A 98 -7.27 6.11 -6.23
CA THR A 98 -6.56 7.35 -6.54
C THR A 98 -5.39 7.00 -7.46
N VAL A 99 -5.40 7.55 -8.66
CA VAL A 99 -4.38 7.30 -9.67
C VAL A 99 -3.64 8.60 -10.01
N LEU A 100 -2.35 8.49 -10.26
CA LEU A 100 -1.53 9.57 -10.79
C LEU A 100 -1.27 9.31 -12.28
N VAL A 101 -1.80 10.17 -13.13
CA VAL A 101 -1.50 10.13 -14.56
C VAL A 101 -0.07 10.60 -14.77
N GLN A 102 0.77 9.76 -15.38
CA GLN A 102 2.18 10.08 -15.68
C GLN A 102 2.38 10.47 -17.14
N ASN A 103 1.58 9.90 -18.03
CA ASN A 103 1.67 10.15 -19.47
C ASN A 103 0.29 9.95 -20.10
N GLY A 104 0.00 10.68 -21.16
CA GLY A 104 -1.31 10.65 -21.81
C GLY A 104 -2.37 11.42 -21.04
N THR A 105 -3.60 11.35 -21.50
CA THR A 105 -4.78 11.95 -20.86
C THR A 105 -5.83 10.88 -20.59
N LEU A 106 -6.24 10.78 -19.33
CA LEU A 106 -7.31 9.88 -18.90
C LEU A 106 -8.66 10.58 -19.04
N HIS A 107 -9.64 9.90 -19.61
CA HIS A 107 -11.00 10.43 -19.80
C HIS A 107 -12.03 9.57 -19.08
N THR A 108 -13.12 10.20 -18.71
CA THR A 108 -14.32 9.47 -18.28
C THR A 108 -14.82 8.61 -19.44
N GLY A 109 -15.06 7.32 -19.19
CA GLY A 109 -15.46 6.35 -20.22
C GLY A 109 -14.30 5.48 -20.73
N ASP A 110 -13.06 5.83 -20.45
CA ASP A 110 -11.90 5.01 -20.83
C ASP A 110 -11.95 3.65 -20.13
N ILE A 111 -11.44 2.65 -20.82
CA ILE A 111 -11.21 1.32 -20.26
C ILE A 111 -9.80 1.30 -19.71
N VAL A 112 -9.66 0.94 -18.46
CA VAL A 112 -8.37 0.93 -17.73
C VAL A 112 -8.08 -0.46 -17.21
N VAL A 113 -6.84 -0.90 -17.41
CA VAL A 113 -6.24 -2.07 -16.77
C VAL A 113 -5.28 -1.57 -15.71
N ALA A 114 -5.45 -2.00 -14.47
CA ALA A 114 -4.57 -1.70 -13.34
C ALA A 114 -4.20 -2.99 -12.62
N GLY A 115 -2.93 -3.41 -12.74
CA GLY A 115 -2.48 -4.68 -12.20
C GLY A 115 -3.31 -5.86 -12.75
N THR A 116 -4.05 -6.52 -11.87
CA THR A 116 -4.94 -7.64 -12.15
C THR A 116 -6.42 -7.24 -12.24
N THR A 117 -6.74 -5.96 -12.26
CA THR A 117 -8.13 -5.50 -12.40
C THR A 117 -8.33 -4.69 -13.69
N VAL A 118 -9.54 -4.72 -14.18
CA VAL A 118 -9.97 -3.96 -15.35
C VAL A 118 -11.29 -3.27 -15.02
N GLY A 119 -11.55 -2.14 -15.65
CA GLY A 119 -12.84 -1.47 -15.52
C GLY A 119 -12.98 -0.29 -16.45
N ARG A 120 -14.20 0.19 -16.59
CA ARG A 120 -14.51 1.41 -17.33
C ARG A 120 -14.68 2.57 -16.35
N ILE A 121 -13.91 3.63 -16.53
CA ILE A 121 -13.98 4.82 -15.69
C ILE A 121 -15.36 5.44 -15.77
N ARG A 122 -16.11 5.36 -14.68
CA ARG A 122 -17.47 5.91 -14.57
C ARG A 122 -17.47 7.39 -14.18
N ALA A 123 -16.60 7.75 -13.24
CA ALA A 123 -16.41 9.12 -12.80
C ALA A 123 -14.99 9.33 -12.32
N MET A 124 -14.51 10.56 -12.46
CA MET A 124 -13.25 11.04 -11.91
C MET A 124 -13.50 12.25 -11.03
N MET A 125 -12.78 12.36 -9.93
CA MET A 125 -12.81 13.50 -9.01
C MET A 125 -11.40 14.02 -8.78
N ASN A 126 -11.27 15.34 -8.73
CA ASN A 126 -10.01 15.99 -8.36
C ASN A 126 -9.81 15.99 -6.82
N GLU A 127 -8.70 16.57 -6.36
CA GLU A 127 -8.37 16.71 -4.94
C GLU A 127 -9.39 17.53 -4.12
N ARG A 128 -10.26 18.28 -4.79
CA ARG A 128 -11.33 19.08 -4.17
C ARG A 128 -12.67 18.35 -4.11
N GLY A 129 -12.74 17.11 -4.63
CA GLY A 129 -13.96 16.33 -4.73
C GLY A 129 -14.90 16.78 -5.87
N GLU A 130 -14.40 17.58 -6.81
CA GLU A 130 -15.17 18.02 -7.98
C GLU A 130 -15.03 17.01 -9.12
N ARG A 131 -16.11 16.77 -9.85
CA ARG A 131 -16.10 15.89 -11.02
C ARG A 131 -15.33 16.52 -12.17
N VAL A 132 -14.36 15.77 -12.70
CA VAL A 132 -13.59 16.14 -13.89
C VAL A 132 -13.82 15.14 -15.02
N LYS A 133 -13.76 15.61 -16.26
CA LYS A 133 -13.96 14.77 -17.45
C LYS A 133 -12.65 14.21 -18.00
N SER A 134 -11.54 14.87 -17.74
CA SER A 134 -10.22 14.49 -18.20
C SER A 134 -9.16 14.83 -17.15
N ALA A 135 -8.06 14.06 -17.14
CA ALA A 135 -6.89 14.27 -16.30
C ALA A 135 -5.64 14.05 -17.16
N GLY A 136 -4.85 15.10 -17.34
CA GLY A 136 -3.58 15.08 -18.07
C GLY A 136 -2.41 14.59 -17.22
N PRO A 137 -1.17 14.65 -17.76
CA PRO A 137 0.03 14.26 -17.04
C PRO A 137 0.23 15.03 -15.72
N SER A 138 0.76 14.35 -14.70
CA SER A 138 1.02 14.86 -13.35
C SER A 138 -0.24 15.25 -12.55
N VAL A 139 -1.43 14.85 -13.01
CA VAL A 139 -2.70 15.12 -12.32
C VAL A 139 -3.13 13.88 -11.54
N PRO A 140 -3.28 13.95 -10.21
CA PRO A 140 -3.91 12.91 -9.42
C PRO A 140 -5.42 13.01 -9.53
N VAL A 141 -6.10 11.88 -9.69
CA VAL A 141 -7.57 11.80 -9.71
C VAL A 141 -8.06 10.56 -8.98
N GLU A 142 -9.15 10.72 -8.25
CA GLU A 142 -9.92 9.59 -7.72
C GLU A 142 -10.83 9.05 -8.83
N VAL A 143 -10.73 7.77 -9.13
CA VAL A 143 -11.49 7.10 -10.18
C VAL A 143 -12.42 6.04 -9.62
N THR A 144 -13.57 5.87 -10.26
CA THR A 144 -14.54 4.81 -9.96
C THR A 144 -14.87 4.03 -11.21
N GLY A 145 -15.26 2.77 -11.05
CA GLY A 145 -15.67 1.91 -12.18
C GLY A 145 -14.75 0.75 -12.46
N LEU A 146 -13.71 0.54 -11.64
CA LEU A 146 -12.92 -0.68 -11.64
C LEU A 146 -13.75 -1.84 -11.09
N ASN A 147 -13.48 -3.06 -11.55
CA ASN A 147 -14.21 -4.25 -11.11
C ASN A 147 -13.79 -4.67 -9.70
N GLU A 148 -12.52 -4.54 -9.39
CA GLU A 148 -11.91 -4.89 -8.11
C GLU A 148 -11.00 -3.76 -7.62
N VAL A 149 -10.58 -3.82 -6.37
CA VAL A 149 -9.66 -2.85 -5.78
C VAL A 149 -8.24 -3.19 -6.25
N PRO A 150 -7.57 -2.31 -7.03
CA PRO A 150 -6.19 -2.52 -7.45
C PRO A 150 -5.22 -2.37 -6.28
N VAL A 151 -4.01 -2.87 -6.46
CA VAL A 151 -2.93 -2.73 -5.47
C VAL A 151 -2.27 -1.36 -5.62
N GLY A 152 -1.93 -0.72 -4.50
CA GLY A 152 -1.12 0.51 -4.51
C GLY A 152 0.26 0.23 -5.12
N GLY A 153 0.70 1.09 -6.04
CA GLY A 153 1.92 0.89 -6.82
C GLY A 153 1.70 0.23 -8.19
N ASP A 154 0.53 -0.37 -8.44
CA ASP A 154 0.20 -0.94 -9.74
C ASP A 154 0.27 0.11 -10.85
N THR A 155 0.82 -0.29 -11.99
CA THR A 155 0.74 0.52 -13.21
C THR A 155 -0.65 0.38 -13.82
N PHE A 156 -1.29 1.51 -14.12
CA PHE A 156 -2.50 1.50 -14.92
C PHE A 156 -2.25 1.95 -16.36
N ASN A 157 -3.02 1.40 -17.29
CA ASN A 157 -2.99 1.77 -18.69
C ASN A 157 -4.41 1.88 -19.24
N ALA A 158 -4.71 2.99 -19.92
CA ALA A 158 -5.93 3.11 -20.69
C ALA A 158 -5.78 2.33 -22.01
N VAL A 159 -6.80 1.56 -22.37
CA VAL A 159 -6.82 0.70 -23.55
C VAL A 159 -8.09 0.93 -24.36
N SER A 160 -8.03 0.65 -25.65
CA SER A 160 -9.17 0.85 -26.55
C SER A 160 -10.12 -0.34 -26.64
N ASP A 161 -9.64 -1.55 -26.33
CA ASP A 161 -10.39 -2.80 -26.47
C ASP A 161 -10.58 -3.46 -25.09
N GLU A 162 -11.84 -3.51 -24.65
CA GLU A 162 -12.23 -4.11 -23.38
C GLU A 162 -12.04 -5.63 -23.36
N ARG A 163 -12.22 -6.29 -24.49
CA ARG A 163 -12.09 -7.74 -24.59
C ARG A 163 -10.64 -8.16 -24.39
N LEU A 164 -9.73 -7.52 -25.11
CA LEU A 164 -8.28 -7.75 -24.95
C LEU A 164 -7.80 -7.42 -23.54
N ALA A 165 -8.36 -6.36 -22.95
CA ALA A 165 -8.06 -5.98 -21.56
C ALA A 165 -8.45 -7.09 -20.56
N ARG A 166 -9.63 -7.68 -20.72
CA ARG A 166 -10.10 -8.78 -19.88
C ARG A 166 -9.27 -10.05 -20.04
N GLU A 167 -8.97 -10.42 -21.28
CA GLU A 167 -8.10 -11.57 -21.59
C GLU A 167 -6.70 -11.39 -20.93
N LEU A 168 -6.11 -10.22 -21.03
CA LEU A 168 -4.82 -9.91 -20.41
C LEU A 168 -4.86 -10.03 -18.87
N VAL A 169 -5.92 -9.53 -18.24
CA VAL A 169 -6.10 -9.61 -16.79
C VAL A 169 -6.29 -11.07 -16.35
N GLU A 170 -7.10 -11.85 -17.08
CA GLU A 170 -7.31 -13.27 -16.79
C GLU A 170 -6.02 -14.09 -16.91
N GLN A 171 -5.20 -13.78 -17.93
CA GLN A 171 -3.89 -14.40 -18.08
C GLN A 171 -2.98 -14.07 -16.89
N ARG A 172 -2.89 -12.81 -16.47
CA ARG A 172 -2.08 -12.39 -15.31
C ARG A 172 -2.53 -13.07 -14.02
N LEU A 173 -3.84 -13.16 -13.81
CA LEU A 173 -4.39 -13.86 -12.64
C LEU A 173 -4.05 -15.36 -12.64
N THR A 174 -4.03 -15.99 -13.81
CA THR A 174 -3.64 -17.39 -13.95
C THR A 174 -2.15 -17.57 -13.67
N GLU A 175 -1.30 -16.72 -14.24
CA GLU A 175 0.15 -16.70 -13.99
C GLU A 175 0.47 -16.51 -12.49
N GLN A 176 -0.19 -15.55 -11.82
CA GLN A 176 -0.01 -15.37 -10.37
C GLN A 176 -0.44 -16.60 -9.56
N LYS A 177 -1.54 -17.24 -9.92
CA LYS A 177 -1.99 -18.48 -9.25
C LYS A 177 -0.99 -19.61 -9.44
N GLU A 178 -0.45 -19.76 -10.65
CA GLU A 178 0.57 -20.76 -10.95
C GLU A 178 1.88 -20.51 -10.21
N GLU A 179 2.32 -19.25 -10.12
CA GLU A 179 3.50 -18.86 -9.33
C GLU A 179 3.29 -19.16 -7.84
N MET A 180 2.15 -18.80 -7.28
CA MET A 180 1.81 -19.11 -5.89
C MET A 180 1.76 -20.64 -5.64
N PHE A 181 1.16 -21.40 -6.55
CA PHE A 181 1.11 -22.85 -6.45
C PHE A 181 2.50 -23.47 -6.56
N ASN A 182 3.33 -23.02 -7.49
CA ASN A 182 4.69 -23.52 -7.67
C ASN A 182 5.62 -23.15 -6.50
N SER A 183 5.40 -22.03 -5.84
CA SER A 183 6.17 -21.63 -4.65
C SER A 183 5.84 -22.50 -3.43
N GLN A 184 4.59 -22.98 -3.34
CA GLN A 184 4.15 -23.87 -2.26
C GLN A 184 4.51 -25.36 -2.51
N THR A 185 4.72 -25.76 -3.77
CA THR A 185 4.82 -27.20 -4.14
C THR A 185 6.25 -27.73 -4.22
N LYS A 186 7.29 -26.89 -4.12
CA LYS A 186 8.67 -27.36 -4.09
C LYS A 186 9.08 -27.90 -2.71
N VAL A 187 8.47 -29.05 -2.33
CA VAL A 187 8.94 -29.85 -1.22
C VAL A 187 10.19 -30.62 -1.71
N THR A 188 11.38 -30.10 -1.39
CA THR A 188 12.62 -30.87 -1.51
C THR A 188 12.90 -31.59 -0.20
N LEU A 189 13.75 -32.65 -0.23
CA LEU A 189 14.16 -33.37 0.99
C LEU A 189 14.79 -32.43 2.04
N ASP A 190 15.46 -31.37 1.60
CA ASP A 190 16.01 -30.34 2.48
C ASP A 190 14.90 -29.54 3.18
N ASN A 191 13.84 -29.16 2.45
CA ASN A 191 12.68 -28.49 3.01
C ASN A 191 11.83 -29.38 3.94
N LEU A 192 11.91 -30.72 3.79
CA LEU A 192 11.23 -31.67 4.70
C LEU A 192 11.84 -31.61 6.12
N PHE A 193 13.16 -31.44 6.22
CA PHE A 193 13.81 -31.26 7.51
C PHE A 193 13.51 -29.87 8.13
N GLU A 194 13.36 -28.83 7.31
CA GLU A 194 12.89 -27.52 7.76
C GLU A 194 11.41 -27.56 8.18
N GLN A 195 10.54 -28.22 7.40
CA GLN A 195 9.12 -28.41 7.76
C GLN A 195 8.93 -29.28 9.02
N MET A 196 9.82 -30.25 9.28
CA MET A 196 9.81 -31.00 10.54
C MET A 196 10.21 -30.13 11.72
N LYS A 197 11.12 -29.16 11.53
CA LYS A 197 11.45 -28.14 12.53
C LYS A 197 10.34 -27.11 12.68
N GLU A 198 9.70 -26.69 11.57
CA GLU A 198 8.53 -25.82 11.57
C GLU A 198 7.31 -26.46 12.24
N GLY A 199 7.19 -27.81 12.23
CA GLY A 199 6.14 -28.53 12.94
C GLY A 199 6.21 -28.44 14.48
N GLU A 200 7.34 -28.01 15.03
CA GLU A 200 7.53 -27.69 16.45
C GLU A 200 7.25 -26.20 16.76
N MET A 201 7.22 -25.32 15.73
CA MET A 201 6.93 -23.89 15.89
C MET A 201 5.41 -23.67 16.01
N LYS A 202 5.03 -22.86 16.98
CA LYS A 202 3.63 -22.40 17.09
C LYS A 202 3.33 -21.40 15.98
N GLU A 203 2.16 -21.53 15.36
CA GLU A 203 1.73 -20.62 14.30
C GLU A 203 0.56 -19.76 14.78
N LEU A 204 0.73 -18.45 14.74
CA LEU A 204 -0.32 -17.46 14.98
C LEU A 204 -0.88 -17.01 13.62
N LYS A 205 -2.06 -17.55 13.25
CA LYS A 205 -2.75 -17.19 12.01
C LYS A 205 -3.56 -15.92 12.20
N VAL A 206 -3.42 -14.98 11.26
CA VAL A 206 -4.07 -13.67 11.32
C VAL A 206 -4.80 -13.39 10.00
N ILE A 207 -6.01 -12.83 10.12
CA ILE A 207 -6.72 -12.21 8.99
C ILE A 207 -6.66 -10.69 9.20
N VAL A 208 -6.19 -9.95 8.19
CA VAL A 208 -6.07 -8.49 8.26
C VAL A 208 -7.14 -7.84 7.39
N LYS A 209 -7.93 -6.95 7.99
CA LYS A 209 -8.88 -6.08 7.27
C LYS A 209 -8.54 -4.63 7.55
N ALA A 210 -8.46 -3.80 6.50
CA ALA A 210 -8.19 -2.37 6.66
C ALA A 210 -9.05 -1.50 5.74
N ASP A 211 -9.01 -0.19 5.96
CA ASP A 211 -9.77 0.80 5.17
C ASP A 211 -9.20 0.97 3.75
N VAL A 212 -7.87 0.87 3.60
CA VAL A 212 -7.16 1.00 2.32
C VAL A 212 -6.13 -0.11 2.12
N GLN A 213 -5.78 -0.38 0.87
CA GLN A 213 -4.84 -1.45 0.52
C GLN A 213 -3.46 -1.25 1.13
N GLY A 214 -2.96 -0.01 1.14
CA GLY A 214 -1.67 0.31 1.77
C GLY A 214 -1.62 0.00 3.27
N SER A 215 -2.75 0.18 3.98
CA SER A 215 -2.87 -0.18 5.40
C SER A 215 -2.84 -1.70 5.60
N VAL A 216 -3.48 -2.48 4.73
CA VAL A 216 -3.43 -3.96 4.76
C VAL A 216 -1.98 -4.43 4.66
N GLU A 217 -1.24 -3.93 3.68
CA GLU A 217 0.16 -4.30 3.47
C GLU A 217 1.08 -3.86 4.62
N ALA A 218 0.89 -2.65 5.13
CA ALA A 218 1.68 -2.14 6.25
C ALA A 218 1.48 -2.97 7.52
N VAL A 219 0.23 -3.31 7.86
CA VAL A 219 -0.10 -4.16 9.01
C VAL A 219 0.45 -5.56 8.81
N ARG A 220 0.23 -6.17 7.64
CA ARG A 220 0.75 -7.50 7.29
C ARG A 220 2.25 -7.58 7.47
N GLN A 221 3.01 -6.68 6.82
CA GLN A 221 4.47 -6.68 6.91
C GLN A 221 4.97 -6.44 8.34
N SER A 222 4.28 -5.61 9.11
CA SER A 222 4.65 -5.35 10.50
C SER A 222 4.41 -6.55 11.39
N LEU A 223 3.31 -7.26 11.20
CA LEU A 223 2.98 -8.46 11.97
C LEU A 223 3.88 -9.64 11.60
N GLU A 224 4.14 -9.87 10.31
CA GLU A 224 5.03 -10.94 9.85
C GLU A 224 6.48 -10.77 10.36
N LYS A 225 6.94 -9.52 10.54
CA LYS A 225 8.26 -9.20 11.13
C LYS A 225 8.38 -9.55 12.61
N LEU A 226 7.28 -9.74 13.33
CA LEU A 226 7.29 -10.17 14.73
C LEU A 226 7.65 -11.66 14.89
N SER A 227 7.60 -12.44 13.81
CA SER A 227 7.95 -13.85 13.84
C SER A 227 9.34 -14.08 14.42
N ASN A 228 9.44 -15.08 15.30
CA ASN A 228 10.68 -15.50 15.95
C ASN A 228 10.83 -17.02 15.85
N ASP A 229 11.85 -17.57 16.48
CA ASP A 229 12.18 -19.01 16.42
C ASP A 229 11.12 -19.91 17.12
N GLU A 230 10.25 -19.35 17.96
CA GLU A 230 9.24 -20.07 18.73
C GLU A 230 7.83 -19.94 18.13
N VAL A 231 7.48 -18.72 17.63
CA VAL A 231 6.14 -18.40 17.11
C VAL A 231 6.27 -17.70 15.76
N ARG A 232 5.60 -18.26 14.76
CA ARG A 232 5.47 -17.66 13.43
C ARG A 232 4.14 -16.94 13.31
N VAL A 233 4.15 -15.66 12.96
CA VAL A 233 2.95 -14.92 12.60
C VAL A 233 2.71 -15.07 11.10
N HIS A 234 1.55 -15.62 10.72
CA HIS A 234 1.19 -15.86 9.33
C HIS A 234 -0.12 -15.16 8.99
N VAL A 235 -0.07 -14.17 8.12
CA VAL A 235 -1.27 -13.50 7.61
C VAL A 235 -1.85 -14.32 6.47
N ILE A 236 -2.87 -15.13 6.80
CA ILE A 236 -3.52 -16.06 5.84
C ILE A 236 -4.44 -15.35 4.85
N HIS A 237 -4.97 -14.18 5.22
CA HIS A 237 -5.82 -13.37 4.34
C HIS A 237 -5.69 -11.89 4.68
N GLY A 238 -5.60 -11.03 3.66
CA GLY A 238 -5.62 -9.59 3.79
C GLY A 238 -6.54 -8.97 2.75
N ALA A 239 -7.50 -8.13 3.19
CA ALA A 239 -8.42 -7.49 2.26
C ALA A 239 -8.89 -6.12 2.77
N VAL A 240 -9.37 -5.30 1.84
CA VAL A 240 -9.89 -3.95 2.10
C VAL A 240 -11.38 -4.00 2.41
N GLY A 241 -11.83 -3.15 3.31
CA GLY A 241 -13.23 -2.95 3.66
C GLY A 241 -13.59 -3.48 5.05
N ALA A 242 -14.88 -3.45 5.38
CA ALA A 242 -15.41 -3.93 6.65
C ALA A 242 -15.15 -5.44 6.83
N ILE A 243 -15.06 -5.87 8.10
CA ILE A 243 -15.00 -7.29 8.41
C ILE A 243 -16.37 -7.91 8.11
N SER A 244 -16.37 -8.92 7.25
CA SER A 244 -17.57 -9.62 6.77
C SER A 244 -17.80 -10.96 7.46
N GLU A 245 -18.97 -11.53 7.27
CA GLU A 245 -19.28 -12.90 7.72
C GLU A 245 -18.31 -13.94 7.17
N SER A 246 -17.90 -13.79 5.89
CA SER A 246 -16.94 -14.70 5.27
C SER A 246 -15.57 -14.67 5.93
N ASP A 247 -15.14 -13.49 6.39
CA ASP A 247 -13.88 -13.35 7.15
C ASP A 247 -13.95 -14.10 8.49
N VAL A 248 -15.09 -14.01 9.18
CA VAL A 248 -15.32 -14.72 10.45
C VAL A 248 -15.36 -16.24 10.23
N MET A 249 -16.03 -16.70 9.16
CA MET A 249 -16.04 -18.13 8.81
C MET A 249 -14.64 -18.65 8.50
N LEU A 250 -13.83 -17.89 7.75
CA LEU A 250 -12.45 -18.25 7.46
C LEU A 250 -11.59 -18.29 8.73
N ALA A 251 -11.76 -17.30 9.62
CA ALA A 251 -11.05 -17.26 10.90
C ALA A 251 -11.38 -18.47 11.78
N ASN A 252 -12.65 -18.81 11.90
CA ASN A 252 -13.11 -19.98 12.65
C ASN A 252 -12.53 -21.28 12.07
N ALA A 253 -12.63 -21.47 10.75
CA ALA A 253 -12.12 -22.66 10.07
C ALA A 253 -10.60 -22.83 10.16
N SER A 254 -9.86 -21.72 10.23
CA SER A 254 -8.38 -21.69 10.24
C SER A 254 -7.80 -21.53 11.65
N ASN A 255 -8.62 -21.37 12.68
CA ASN A 255 -8.22 -20.97 14.03
C ASN A 255 -7.35 -19.69 14.02
N ALA A 256 -7.82 -18.69 13.30
CA ALA A 256 -7.13 -17.40 13.12
C ALA A 256 -7.80 -16.30 13.92
N ILE A 257 -7.02 -15.28 14.29
CA ILE A 257 -7.56 -14.04 14.84
C ILE A 257 -7.83 -13.02 13.74
N ILE A 258 -8.80 -12.14 13.93
CA ILE A 258 -9.10 -11.07 12.98
C ILE A 258 -8.56 -9.75 13.51
N VAL A 259 -7.71 -9.09 12.73
CA VAL A 259 -7.19 -7.76 12.98
C VAL A 259 -7.87 -6.78 12.03
N GLY A 260 -8.70 -5.89 12.57
CA GLY A 260 -9.33 -4.80 11.85
C GLY A 260 -8.57 -3.48 12.09
N PHE A 261 -8.00 -2.90 11.04
CA PHE A 261 -7.30 -1.63 11.12
C PHE A 261 -8.14 -0.52 10.50
N ASN A 262 -8.57 0.42 11.32
CA ASN A 262 -9.42 1.56 10.94
C ASN A 262 -10.76 1.16 10.26
N VAL A 263 -11.22 -0.07 10.50
CA VAL A 263 -12.49 -0.61 9.99
C VAL A 263 -13.37 -1.11 11.15
N ARG A 264 -14.63 -1.36 10.84
CA ARG A 264 -15.58 -1.97 11.77
C ARG A 264 -16.17 -3.23 11.16
N PRO A 265 -16.54 -4.22 11.98
CA PRO A 265 -17.29 -5.37 11.50
C PRO A 265 -18.69 -4.96 11.04
N ASP A 266 -19.23 -5.71 10.10
CA ASP A 266 -20.66 -5.68 9.81
C ASP A 266 -21.41 -6.32 11.00
N PRO A 267 -22.67 -5.89 11.28
CA PRO A 267 -23.42 -6.39 12.46
C PRO A 267 -23.52 -7.92 12.52
N VAL A 268 -23.73 -8.56 11.38
CA VAL A 268 -23.79 -10.03 11.29
C VAL A 268 -22.44 -10.69 11.58
N ALA A 269 -21.35 -10.09 11.10
CA ALA A 269 -19.99 -10.57 11.39
C ALA A 269 -19.66 -10.46 12.89
N GLU A 270 -20.07 -9.37 13.55
CA GLU A 270 -19.87 -9.19 14.99
C GLU A 270 -20.63 -10.23 15.82
N GLU A 271 -21.88 -10.52 15.45
CA GLU A 271 -22.70 -11.54 16.11
C GLU A 271 -22.13 -12.95 15.91
N ASN A 272 -21.73 -13.28 14.68
CA ASN A 272 -21.13 -14.59 14.36
C ASN A 272 -19.79 -14.76 15.07
N ALA A 273 -18.93 -13.75 15.12
CA ALA A 273 -17.66 -13.83 15.84
C ALA A 273 -17.84 -14.14 17.33
N LYS A 274 -18.82 -13.49 17.97
CA LYS A 274 -19.17 -13.74 19.38
C LYS A 274 -19.72 -15.17 19.58
N ARG A 275 -20.59 -15.64 18.69
CA ARG A 275 -21.17 -16.98 18.75
C ARG A 275 -20.11 -18.07 18.56
N ASP A 276 -19.23 -17.88 17.58
CA ASP A 276 -18.25 -18.90 17.16
C ASP A 276 -16.91 -18.77 17.94
N GLY A 277 -16.81 -17.79 18.84
CA GLY A 277 -15.64 -17.58 19.69
C GLY A 277 -14.39 -17.08 18.94
N VAL A 278 -14.59 -16.43 17.79
CA VAL A 278 -13.50 -15.85 17.00
C VAL A 278 -13.01 -14.56 17.64
N ASP A 279 -11.72 -14.49 17.97
CA ASP A 279 -11.11 -13.28 18.51
C ASP A 279 -10.97 -12.21 17.41
N MET A 280 -11.55 -11.05 17.67
CA MET A 280 -11.57 -9.91 16.75
C MET A 280 -11.05 -8.67 17.46
N ARG A 281 -9.94 -8.12 16.96
CA ARG A 281 -9.29 -6.94 17.52
C ARG A 281 -9.34 -5.78 16.53
N LEU A 282 -9.69 -4.60 17.02
CA LEU A 282 -9.87 -3.40 16.22
C LEU A 282 -8.87 -2.33 16.64
N TYR A 283 -8.06 -1.86 15.69
CA TYR A 283 -7.01 -0.88 15.94
C TYR A 283 -7.15 0.35 15.04
N ARG A 284 -6.61 1.47 15.49
CA ARG A 284 -6.44 2.71 14.73
C ARG A 284 -4.99 3.15 14.66
N ILE A 285 -4.17 2.65 15.57
CA ILE A 285 -2.75 2.93 15.67
C ILE A 285 -2.01 1.61 15.47
N ILE A 286 -1.06 1.59 14.54
CA ILE A 286 -0.36 0.36 14.18
C ILE A 286 0.51 -0.16 15.33
N TYR A 287 1.06 0.74 16.14
CA TYR A 287 1.89 0.35 17.29
C TYR A 287 1.09 -0.40 18.37
N ASP A 288 -0.16 -0.02 18.62
CA ASP A 288 -1.03 -0.72 19.58
C ASP A 288 -1.28 -2.16 19.09
N CYS A 289 -1.48 -2.34 17.78
CA CYS A 289 -1.64 -3.66 17.17
C CYS A 289 -0.38 -4.51 17.34
N ILE A 290 0.79 -3.94 17.06
CA ILE A 290 2.09 -4.63 17.18
C ILE A 290 2.33 -5.06 18.63
N GLU A 291 2.17 -4.17 19.60
CA GLU A 291 2.39 -4.44 21.03
C GLU A 291 1.45 -5.53 21.58
N GLU A 292 0.18 -5.51 21.18
CA GLU A 292 -0.79 -6.50 21.65
C GLU A 292 -0.51 -7.88 21.05
N ILE A 293 -0.17 -7.97 19.76
CA ILE A 293 0.20 -9.23 19.11
C ILE A 293 1.52 -9.78 19.67
N GLU A 294 2.52 -8.92 19.89
CA GLU A 294 3.78 -9.31 20.53
C GLU A 294 3.55 -9.84 21.97
N SER A 295 2.64 -9.21 22.71
CA SER A 295 2.26 -9.67 24.05
C SER A 295 1.54 -11.01 24.01
N ALA A 296 0.67 -11.24 23.02
CA ALA A 296 0.00 -12.52 22.81
C ALA A 296 1.00 -13.63 22.47
N MET A 297 1.99 -13.35 21.63
CA MET A 297 3.05 -14.31 21.28
C MET A 297 3.89 -14.71 22.52
N LYS A 298 4.19 -13.76 23.42
CA LYS A 298 4.90 -14.05 24.67
C LYS A 298 4.10 -14.92 25.64
N GLY A 299 2.78 -14.97 25.50
CA GLY A 299 1.87 -15.81 26.29
C GLY A 299 1.62 -17.20 25.72
N MET A 300 2.04 -17.46 24.49
CA MET A 300 1.91 -18.75 23.82
C MET A 300 3.06 -19.70 24.19
#